data_e6f27bf2f75dbee65eadbb8f9ad5c6d0
#
_entry.id   e6f27bf2f75dbee65eadbb8f9ad5c6d0
#
_cell.length_a   1.000
_cell.length_b   1.000
_cell.length_c   1.000
_cell.angle_alpha   90.00
_cell.angle_beta   90.00
_cell.angle_gamma   90.00
#
_symmetry.space_group_name_H-M   'P 1'
#
loop_
_entity.id
_entity.type
_entity.pdbx_description
1 polymer ?
#
loop_
_entity_poly.entity_id
_entity_poly.type
_entity_poly.pdbx_seq_one_letter_code
_entity_poly.pdbx_strand_id
1 'polypeptide(L)'
;MMMSTERIFHPDAPQGIQPPAAHTHLPRFGLIVVGDEILSGRRQDGHVPKMIELLGERGLALSYVHMLGDNRTQLTQLLRQVLASGDVVMCCGGIGGRPDDHTRQAAAAAAGVALALHPVARDLIEQRMQAMAAEKGEAFDATRADNVQRLQMAILNAKAHIIRSSFKQIAGFSVGHAHFFPGFPVMAHPMIAWVLDHFYAQWQRTRDWVEHALILPNASEAVLTPLMENLEQRWPDIKIFSLPSVHHPVHGPHIELGVKGSAQHAAAAFAELQQALQDMKMAW
;
A
#
# COMPACT_ATOMS: atom_id res chain seq x y z
N MET A 1 -8.96 0.54 -32.71
CA MET A 1 -9.07 -0.86 -32.28
C MET A 1 -8.74 -0.87 -30.79
N MET A 2 -9.76 -0.62 -29.95
CA MET A 2 -9.63 -0.58 -28.49
C MET A 2 -9.55 -2.02 -28.00
N MET A 3 -8.39 -2.41 -27.47
CA MET A 3 -8.26 -3.68 -26.77
C MET A 3 -8.90 -3.54 -25.38
N SER A 4 -9.98 -4.26 -25.20
CA SER A 4 -10.70 -4.42 -23.94
C SER A 4 -9.79 -4.98 -22.86
N THR A 5 -9.63 -4.24 -21.76
CA THR A 5 -8.84 -4.59 -20.57
C THR A 5 -9.59 -5.52 -19.61
N GLU A 6 -10.67 -6.19 -20.04
CA GLU A 6 -11.63 -6.85 -19.17
C GLU A 6 -11.44 -8.36 -18.94
N ARG A 7 -10.25 -8.95 -19.12
CA ARG A 7 -10.07 -10.39 -18.83
C ARG A 7 -8.73 -10.73 -18.23
N ILE A 8 -8.38 -10.18 -17.07
CA ILE A 8 -7.08 -10.54 -16.46
C ILE A 8 -7.19 -11.18 -15.06
N PHE A 9 -8.33 -11.09 -14.41
CA PHE A 9 -8.54 -11.80 -13.14
C PHE A 9 -9.67 -12.80 -13.27
N HIS A 10 -9.33 -14.09 -13.37
CA HIS A 10 -10.31 -15.16 -13.20
C HIS A 10 -10.72 -15.23 -11.71
N PRO A 11 -12.03 -15.26 -11.40
CA PRO A 11 -12.54 -15.30 -10.03
C PRO A 11 -12.54 -16.72 -9.42
N ASP A 12 -11.66 -17.59 -9.83
CA ASP A 12 -11.40 -18.80 -9.07
C ASP A 12 -10.58 -18.40 -7.84
N ALA A 13 -11.27 -18.00 -6.77
CA ALA A 13 -10.70 -17.98 -5.44
C ALA A 13 -10.05 -19.36 -5.23
N PRO A 14 -8.74 -19.44 -4.99
CA PRO A 14 -8.12 -20.73 -4.70
C PRO A 14 -8.85 -21.29 -3.49
N GLN A 15 -9.47 -22.47 -3.67
CA GLN A 15 -10.12 -23.18 -2.58
C GLN A 15 -9.12 -23.29 -1.44
N GLY A 16 -9.41 -22.66 -0.29
CA GLY A 16 -8.58 -22.69 0.90
C GLY A 16 -8.03 -21.37 1.41
N ILE A 17 -8.24 -20.24 0.73
CA ILE A 17 -7.91 -18.93 1.33
C ILE A 17 -9.05 -18.58 2.28
N GLN A 18 -8.87 -18.88 3.56
CA GLN A 18 -9.68 -18.20 4.57
C GLN A 18 -9.18 -16.75 4.61
N PRO A 19 -10.07 -15.76 4.47
CA PRO A 19 -9.70 -14.39 4.76
C PRO A 19 -9.09 -14.35 6.16
N PRO A 20 -8.11 -13.47 6.40
CA PRO A 20 -7.59 -13.24 7.75
C PRO A 20 -8.76 -13.05 8.72
N ALA A 21 -8.61 -13.44 9.98
CA ALA A 21 -9.67 -13.35 10.99
C ALA A 21 -10.33 -11.96 10.91
N ALA A 22 -11.66 -11.93 10.84
CA ALA A 22 -12.39 -10.68 10.60
C ALA A 22 -12.04 -9.65 11.68
N HIS A 23 -11.58 -8.48 11.23
CA HIS A 23 -11.43 -7.33 12.13
C HIS A 23 -12.81 -6.91 12.65
N THR A 24 -12.91 -6.65 13.94
CA THR A 24 -14.12 -6.09 14.57
C THR A 24 -14.24 -4.58 14.36
N HIS A 25 -13.13 -3.92 14.05
CA HIS A 25 -13.03 -2.48 13.80
C HIS A 25 -12.23 -2.23 12.51
N LEU A 26 -12.40 -1.04 11.92
CA LEU A 26 -11.62 -0.62 10.75
C LEU A 26 -10.12 -0.75 11.05
N PRO A 27 -9.38 -1.63 10.35
CA PRO A 27 -7.96 -1.79 10.57
C PRO A 27 -7.19 -0.57 10.06
N ARG A 28 -6.01 -0.34 10.62
CA ARG A 28 -5.05 0.59 10.02
C ARG A 28 -4.39 -0.08 8.82
N PHE A 29 -4.19 0.70 7.76
CA PHE A 29 -3.49 0.24 6.56
C PHE A 29 -2.08 0.82 6.55
N GLY A 30 -1.08 -0.05 6.50
CA GLY A 30 0.34 0.30 6.44
C GLY A 30 0.99 -0.14 5.14
N LEU A 31 2.10 0.49 4.80
CA LEU A 31 2.97 0.12 3.69
C LEU A 31 4.40 -0.07 4.18
N ILE A 32 5.04 -1.15 3.74
CA ILE A 32 6.48 -1.38 3.89
C ILE A 32 7.10 -1.43 2.49
N VAL A 33 8.11 -0.61 2.24
CA VAL A 33 8.91 -0.63 1.02
C VAL A 33 10.31 -1.12 1.38
N VAL A 34 10.76 -2.18 0.73
CA VAL A 34 12.05 -2.83 0.98
C VAL A 34 12.93 -2.70 -0.25
N GLY A 35 14.12 -2.15 -0.07
CA GLY A 35 15.13 -2.03 -1.10
C GLY A 35 16.16 -0.94 -0.80
N ASP A 36 17.44 -1.29 -0.83
CA ASP A 36 18.56 -0.34 -0.66
C ASP A 36 18.58 0.72 -1.77
N GLU A 37 18.10 0.39 -2.97
CA GLU A 37 18.04 1.32 -4.10
C GLU A 37 17.05 2.48 -3.87
N ILE A 38 16.02 2.27 -3.05
CA ILE A 38 15.09 3.34 -2.66
C ILE A 38 15.74 4.25 -1.64
N LEU A 39 16.36 3.67 -0.60
CA LEU A 39 17.03 4.45 0.45
C LEU A 39 18.24 5.22 -0.07
N SER A 40 18.95 4.69 -1.04
CA SER A 40 20.10 5.36 -1.67
C SER A 40 19.71 6.39 -2.73
N GLY A 41 18.41 6.52 -3.05
CA GLY A 41 17.93 7.43 -4.08
C GLY A 41 18.25 7.01 -5.52
N ARG A 42 18.78 5.79 -5.73
CA ARG A 42 19.03 5.24 -7.08
C ARG A 42 17.75 4.96 -7.84
N ARG A 43 16.66 4.70 -7.12
CA ARG A 43 15.31 4.58 -7.65
C ARG A 43 14.36 5.43 -6.82
N GLN A 44 13.42 6.07 -7.49
CA GLN A 44 12.32 6.75 -6.84
C GLN A 44 11.25 5.72 -6.47
N ASP A 45 10.68 5.84 -5.27
CA ASP A 45 9.57 5.03 -4.86
C ASP A 45 8.30 5.37 -5.67
N GLY A 46 7.63 4.34 -6.13
CA GLY A 46 6.32 4.46 -6.80
C GLY A 46 5.19 3.78 -6.02
N HIS A 47 5.51 3.13 -4.89
CA HIS A 47 4.50 2.38 -4.13
C HIS A 47 3.69 3.28 -3.20
N VAL A 48 4.32 4.25 -2.53
CA VAL A 48 3.65 5.18 -1.61
C VAL A 48 2.54 5.98 -2.31
N PRO A 49 2.80 6.71 -3.40
CA PRO A 49 1.75 7.47 -4.07
C PRO A 49 0.62 6.57 -4.59
N LYS A 50 0.96 5.39 -5.13
CA LYS A 50 -0.06 4.46 -5.62
C LYS A 50 -0.88 3.83 -4.50
N MET A 51 -0.29 3.54 -3.37
CA MET A 51 -1.01 3.02 -2.20
C MET A 51 -2.01 4.05 -1.67
N ILE A 52 -1.62 5.33 -1.61
CA ILE A 52 -2.51 6.44 -1.23
C ILE A 52 -3.70 6.51 -2.20
N GLU A 53 -3.44 6.44 -3.51
CA GLU A 53 -4.47 6.43 -4.55
C GLU A 53 -5.44 5.24 -4.38
N LEU A 54 -4.90 4.00 -4.32
CA LEU A 54 -5.70 2.78 -4.21
C LEU A 54 -6.57 2.74 -2.96
N LEU A 55 -6.05 3.18 -1.82
CA LEU A 55 -6.83 3.29 -0.59
C LEU A 55 -7.87 4.42 -0.69
N GLY A 56 -7.49 5.58 -1.22
CA GLY A 56 -8.38 6.72 -1.38
C GLY A 56 -9.58 6.43 -2.30
N GLU A 57 -9.37 5.69 -3.40
CA GLU A 57 -10.45 5.21 -4.28
C GLU A 57 -11.48 4.34 -3.54
N ARG A 58 -11.07 3.69 -2.44
CA ARG A 58 -11.88 2.79 -1.62
C ARG A 58 -12.40 3.44 -0.33
N GLY A 59 -12.22 4.76 -0.17
CA GLY A 59 -12.60 5.47 1.05
C GLY A 59 -11.77 5.08 2.28
N LEU A 60 -10.57 4.53 2.05
CA LEU A 60 -9.61 4.14 3.05
C LEU A 60 -8.42 5.11 3.07
N ALA A 61 -7.61 5.06 4.12
CA ALA A 61 -6.43 5.93 4.25
C ALA A 61 -5.19 5.13 4.65
N LEU A 62 -4.04 5.54 4.10
CA LEU A 62 -2.74 5.04 4.53
C LEU A 62 -2.39 5.63 5.90
N SER A 63 -2.11 4.76 6.87
CA SER A 63 -1.86 5.16 8.26
C SER A 63 -0.39 5.41 8.53
N TYR A 64 0.50 4.64 7.88
CA TYR A 64 1.94 4.78 8.03
C TYR A 64 2.70 4.10 6.88
N VAL A 65 3.95 4.52 6.71
CA VAL A 65 4.90 3.94 5.77
C VAL A 65 6.20 3.63 6.50
N HIS A 66 6.76 2.46 6.25
CA HIS A 66 8.13 2.13 6.60
C HIS A 66 8.95 1.88 5.34
N MET A 67 10.11 2.51 5.24
CA MET A 67 11.09 2.23 4.19
C MET A 67 12.33 1.61 4.83
N LEU A 68 12.73 0.43 4.38
CA LEU A 68 13.87 -0.30 4.90
C LEU A 68 14.78 -0.75 3.76
N GLY A 69 16.07 -0.85 4.07
CA GLY A 69 17.03 -1.57 3.21
C GLY A 69 16.87 -3.09 3.33
N ASP A 70 17.70 -3.79 2.57
CA ASP A 70 17.69 -5.25 2.49
C ASP A 70 18.32 -5.91 3.74
N ASN A 71 17.91 -5.46 4.94
CA ASN A 71 18.38 -5.94 6.24
C ASN A 71 17.38 -6.92 6.86
N ARG A 72 17.72 -8.21 6.84
CA ARG A 72 16.87 -9.28 7.34
C ARG A 72 16.47 -9.11 8.80
N THR A 73 17.38 -8.67 9.67
CA THR A 73 17.11 -8.53 11.10
C THR A 73 16.10 -7.42 11.38
N GLN A 74 16.30 -6.24 10.81
CA GLN A 74 15.40 -5.10 10.95
C GLN A 74 14.01 -5.43 10.39
N LEU A 75 13.97 -6.03 9.20
CA LEU A 75 12.71 -6.44 8.57
C LEU A 75 11.97 -7.49 9.41
N THR A 76 12.68 -8.47 9.99
CA THR A 76 12.06 -9.47 10.89
C THR A 76 11.47 -8.81 12.14
N GLN A 77 12.17 -7.84 12.73
CA GLN A 77 11.68 -7.13 13.92
C GLN A 77 10.41 -6.31 13.60
N LEU A 78 10.43 -5.56 12.50
CA LEU A 78 9.26 -4.81 12.05
C LEU A 78 8.07 -5.73 11.75
N LEU A 79 8.29 -6.80 11.02
CA LEU A 79 7.21 -7.75 10.68
C LEU A 79 6.62 -8.44 11.91
N ARG A 80 7.39 -8.70 12.98
CA ARG A 80 6.84 -9.21 14.25
C ARG A 80 5.87 -8.19 14.87
N GLN A 81 6.21 -6.91 14.86
CA GLN A 81 5.34 -5.86 15.39
C GLN A 81 4.06 -5.75 14.55
N VAL A 82 4.19 -5.76 13.23
CA VAL A 82 3.07 -5.72 12.28
C VAL A 82 2.13 -6.91 12.46
N LEU A 83 2.66 -8.14 12.54
CA LEU A 83 1.84 -9.34 12.72
C LEU A 83 1.13 -9.36 14.08
N ALA A 84 1.71 -8.71 15.10
CA ALA A 84 1.11 -8.61 16.42
C ALA A 84 0.08 -7.46 16.54
N SER A 85 0.18 -6.42 15.73
CA SER A 85 -0.70 -5.25 15.80
C SER A 85 -2.11 -5.51 15.24
N GLY A 86 -2.26 -6.49 14.35
CA GLY A 86 -3.50 -6.70 13.59
C GLY A 86 -3.71 -5.68 12.46
N ASP A 87 -2.74 -4.83 12.16
CA ASP A 87 -2.81 -3.91 11.01
C ASP A 87 -2.79 -4.67 9.69
N VAL A 88 -3.41 -4.11 8.69
CA VAL A 88 -3.32 -4.58 7.30
C VAL A 88 -2.09 -3.94 6.66
N VAL A 89 -1.11 -4.73 6.26
CA VAL A 89 0.15 -4.21 5.74
C VAL A 89 0.46 -4.79 4.37
N MET A 90 0.75 -3.89 3.43
CA MET A 90 1.31 -4.23 2.13
C MET A 90 2.84 -4.06 2.20
N CYS A 91 3.59 -5.12 1.87
CA CYS A 91 5.05 -5.12 1.88
C CYS A 91 5.56 -5.35 0.46
N CYS A 92 6.25 -4.38 -0.12
CA CYS A 92 6.75 -4.41 -1.49
C CYS A 92 8.28 -4.52 -1.52
N GLY A 93 8.80 -5.54 -2.19
CA GLY A 93 10.23 -5.76 -2.38
C GLY A 93 10.81 -6.95 -1.59
N GLY A 94 11.99 -7.39 -2.00
CA GLY A 94 12.79 -8.43 -1.34
C GLY A 94 12.21 -9.85 -1.34
N ILE A 95 11.21 -10.16 -2.19
CA ILE A 95 10.61 -11.51 -2.29
C ILE A 95 11.21 -12.38 -3.40
N GLY A 96 12.17 -11.87 -4.15
CA GLY A 96 12.82 -12.55 -5.26
C GLY A 96 13.77 -13.67 -4.83
N GLY A 97 14.58 -14.13 -5.76
CA GLY A 97 15.57 -15.19 -5.54
C GLY A 97 17.02 -14.69 -5.40
N ARG A 98 17.24 -13.39 -5.32
CA ARG A 98 18.59 -12.82 -5.17
C ARG A 98 19.11 -13.04 -3.73
N PRO A 99 20.44 -13.00 -3.53
CA PRO A 99 21.03 -13.16 -2.19
C PRO A 99 20.60 -12.08 -1.18
N ASP A 100 20.27 -10.88 -1.66
CA ASP A 100 19.78 -9.73 -0.89
C ASP A 100 18.26 -9.73 -0.68
N ASP A 101 17.50 -10.62 -1.34
CA ASP A 101 16.05 -10.77 -1.16
C ASP A 101 15.75 -11.52 0.15
N HIS A 102 15.49 -10.79 1.24
CA HIS A 102 15.33 -11.35 2.58
C HIS A 102 13.88 -11.36 3.10
N THR A 103 12.92 -10.79 2.37
CA THR A 103 11.53 -10.60 2.84
C THR A 103 10.83 -11.93 3.16
N ARG A 104 11.03 -12.97 2.35
CA ARG A 104 10.44 -14.31 2.58
C ARG A 104 10.94 -14.93 3.88
N GLN A 105 12.24 -14.86 4.12
CA GLN A 105 12.90 -15.36 5.33
C GLN A 105 12.49 -14.55 6.56
N ALA A 106 12.39 -13.24 6.42
CA ALA A 106 11.97 -12.35 7.50
C ALA A 106 10.50 -12.59 7.89
N ALA A 107 9.61 -12.76 6.91
CA ALA A 107 8.20 -13.07 7.14
C ALA A 107 8.01 -14.42 7.85
N ALA A 108 8.75 -15.44 7.46
CA ALA A 108 8.71 -16.75 8.11
C ALA A 108 9.22 -16.69 9.57
N ALA A 109 10.36 -16.03 9.78
CA ALA A 109 10.95 -15.84 11.10
C ALA A 109 10.06 -14.98 12.02
N ALA A 110 9.42 -13.95 11.49
CA ALA A 110 8.48 -13.11 12.23
C ALA A 110 7.24 -13.90 12.70
N ALA A 111 6.72 -14.76 11.83
CA ALA A 111 5.56 -15.60 12.12
C ALA A 111 5.89 -16.85 12.95
N GLY A 112 7.17 -17.13 13.22
CA GLY A 112 7.59 -18.36 13.92
C GLY A 112 7.28 -19.64 13.15
N VAL A 113 7.25 -19.59 11.80
CA VAL A 113 6.92 -20.71 10.93
C VAL A 113 8.11 -21.03 10.02
N ALA A 114 8.36 -22.31 9.80
CA ALA A 114 9.45 -22.73 8.92
C ALA A 114 9.21 -22.32 7.46
N LEU A 115 10.29 -22.10 6.75
CA LEU A 115 10.28 -22.00 5.29
C LEU A 115 10.10 -23.40 4.69
N ALA A 116 9.25 -23.51 3.70
CA ALA A 116 9.02 -24.75 2.94
C ALA A 116 8.78 -24.44 1.47
N LEU A 117 9.01 -25.43 0.60
CA LEU A 117 8.64 -25.34 -0.79
C LEU A 117 7.11 -25.33 -0.89
N HIS A 118 6.53 -24.19 -1.29
CA HIS A 118 5.08 -24.04 -1.40
C HIS A 118 4.60 -24.61 -2.73
N PRO A 119 3.70 -25.61 -2.73
CA PRO A 119 3.35 -26.35 -3.97
C PRO A 119 2.75 -25.44 -5.05
N VAL A 120 1.83 -24.55 -4.69
CA VAL A 120 1.22 -23.62 -5.65
C VAL A 120 2.23 -22.62 -6.22
N ALA A 121 3.13 -22.09 -5.39
CA ALA A 121 4.17 -21.17 -5.85
C ALA A 121 5.17 -21.88 -6.77
N ARG A 122 5.54 -23.12 -6.44
CA ARG A 122 6.38 -23.96 -7.30
C ARG A 122 5.74 -24.12 -8.69
N ASP A 123 4.49 -24.55 -8.72
CA ASP A 123 3.79 -24.83 -9.98
C ASP A 123 3.70 -23.57 -10.87
N LEU A 124 3.44 -22.40 -10.27
CA LEU A 124 3.43 -21.12 -11.00
C LEU A 124 4.80 -20.76 -11.58
N ILE A 125 5.88 -20.97 -10.81
CA ILE A 125 7.23 -20.69 -11.27
C ILE A 125 7.66 -21.68 -12.35
N GLU A 126 7.34 -22.96 -12.21
CA GLU A 126 7.59 -23.99 -13.23
C GLU A 126 6.86 -23.69 -14.54
N GLN A 127 5.57 -23.34 -14.49
CA GLN A 127 4.82 -22.89 -15.65
C GLN A 127 5.47 -21.68 -16.34
N ARG A 128 5.95 -20.72 -15.57
CA ARG A 128 6.67 -19.56 -16.14
C ARG A 128 7.98 -19.97 -16.78
N MET A 129 8.75 -20.87 -16.16
CA MET A 129 10.02 -21.36 -16.72
C MET A 129 9.80 -22.13 -18.04
N GLN A 130 8.76 -22.95 -18.08
CA GLN A 130 8.35 -23.67 -19.31
C GLN A 130 7.96 -22.69 -20.42
N ALA A 131 7.14 -21.66 -20.10
CA ALA A 131 6.77 -20.63 -21.05
C ALA A 131 8.00 -19.87 -21.57
N MET A 132 8.95 -19.53 -20.70
CA MET A 132 10.21 -18.85 -21.10
C MET A 132 11.09 -19.71 -22.00
N ALA A 133 11.14 -21.03 -21.77
CA ALA A 133 11.87 -21.96 -22.64
C ALA A 133 11.20 -22.06 -24.02
N ALA A 134 9.86 -22.17 -24.05
CA ALA A 134 9.10 -22.18 -25.30
C ALA A 134 9.24 -20.87 -26.11
N GLU A 135 9.21 -19.70 -25.43
CA GLU A 135 9.43 -18.38 -26.06
C GLU A 135 10.81 -18.31 -26.77
N LYS A 136 11.79 -19.06 -26.29
CA LYS A 136 13.14 -19.14 -26.87
C LYS A 136 13.33 -20.30 -27.85
N GLY A 137 12.33 -21.17 -28.00
CA GLY A 137 12.47 -22.40 -28.78
C GLY A 137 13.37 -23.45 -28.13
N GLU A 138 13.58 -23.38 -26.81
CA GLU A 138 14.43 -24.30 -26.03
C GLU A 138 13.57 -25.35 -25.32
N ALA A 139 14.15 -26.54 -25.09
CA ALA A 139 13.56 -27.53 -24.20
C ALA A 139 13.63 -27.05 -22.75
N PHE A 140 12.58 -27.26 -21.98
CA PHE A 140 12.61 -26.97 -20.55
C PHE A 140 13.50 -27.97 -19.81
N ASP A 141 14.42 -27.46 -19.00
CA ASP A 141 15.29 -28.23 -18.12
C ASP A 141 15.20 -27.67 -16.69
N ALA A 142 14.53 -28.43 -15.81
CA ALA A 142 14.37 -28.07 -14.39
C ALA A 142 15.69 -28.04 -13.61
N THR A 143 16.73 -28.74 -14.08
CA THR A 143 18.04 -28.88 -13.41
C THR A 143 19.00 -27.75 -13.75
N ARG A 144 18.68 -26.94 -14.76
CA ARG A 144 19.49 -25.79 -15.15
C ARG A 144 19.64 -24.82 -13.97
N ALA A 145 20.85 -24.36 -13.71
CA ALA A 145 21.20 -23.58 -12.52
C ALA A 145 20.30 -22.33 -12.32
N ASP A 146 19.94 -21.64 -13.39
CA ASP A 146 19.05 -20.47 -13.32
C ASP A 146 17.59 -20.87 -13.00
N ASN A 147 17.13 -22.05 -13.41
CA ASN A 147 15.80 -22.57 -13.06
C ASN A 147 15.77 -23.03 -11.60
N VAL A 148 16.81 -23.69 -11.11
CA VAL A 148 16.98 -24.03 -9.69
C VAL A 148 16.96 -22.76 -8.84
N GLN A 149 17.63 -21.69 -9.26
CA GLN A 149 17.62 -20.42 -8.55
C GLN A 149 16.24 -19.75 -8.56
N ARG A 150 15.51 -19.82 -9.68
CA ARG A 150 14.12 -19.29 -9.73
C ARG A 150 13.19 -20.01 -8.76
N LEU A 151 13.36 -21.32 -8.58
CA LEU A 151 12.56 -22.11 -7.63
C LEU A 151 12.77 -21.68 -6.18
N GLN A 152 13.87 -20.99 -5.84
CA GLN A 152 14.04 -20.41 -4.51
C GLN A 152 12.90 -19.42 -4.14
N MET A 153 12.27 -18.77 -5.12
CA MET A 153 11.12 -17.90 -4.88
C MET A 153 9.89 -18.65 -4.40
N ALA A 154 9.80 -19.97 -4.60
CA ALA A 154 8.73 -20.80 -4.09
C ALA A 154 8.95 -21.27 -2.64
N ILE A 155 10.13 -21.01 -2.06
CA ILE A 155 10.41 -21.32 -0.66
C ILE A 155 9.85 -20.19 0.19
N LEU A 156 8.69 -20.43 0.79
CA LEU A 156 7.89 -19.47 1.52
C LEU A 156 7.61 -19.95 2.94
N ASN A 157 6.98 -19.11 3.74
CA ASN A 157 6.33 -19.53 4.99
C ASN A 157 5.35 -20.68 4.68
N ALA A 158 5.46 -21.80 5.39
CA ALA A 158 4.65 -23.01 5.13
C ALA A 158 3.13 -22.78 5.25
N LYS A 159 2.71 -21.71 5.92
CA LYS A 159 1.30 -21.29 6.05
C LYS A 159 0.95 -20.06 5.19
N ALA A 160 1.78 -19.71 4.22
CA ALA A 160 1.52 -18.57 3.34
C ALA A 160 0.34 -18.86 2.41
N HIS A 161 -0.44 -17.83 2.12
CA HIS A 161 -1.45 -17.86 1.05
C HIS A 161 -0.89 -17.17 -0.19
N ILE A 162 -1.02 -17.81 -1.35
CA ILE A 162 -0.46 -17.26 -2.59
C ILE A 162 -1.39 -16.21 -3.18
N ILE A 163 -0.84 -15.04 -3.48
CA ILE A 163 -1.48 -13.98 -4.27
C ILE A 163 -0.98 -14.11 -5.69
N ARG A 164 -1.88 -14.46 -6.62
CA ARG A 164 -1.52 -14.63 -8.03
C ARG A 164 -1.34 -13.28 -8.70
N SER A 165 -0.38 -13.19 -9.61
CA SER A 165 -0.18 -12.03 -10.48
C SER A 165 -0.65 -12.35 -11.90
N SER A 166 -1.29 -11.39 -12.54
CA SER A 166 -1.58 -11.43 -13.99
C SER A 166 -0.33 -11.19 -14.84
N PHE A 167 0.74 -10.67 -14.23
CA PHE A 167 1.97 -10.30 -14.94
C PHE A 167 3.08 -11.30 -14.64
N LYS A 168 3.60 -11.97 -15.68
CA LYS A 168 4.76 -12.90 -15.62
C LYS A 168 4.67 -14.02 -14.56
N GLN A 169 3.49 -14.32 -14.05
CA GLN A 169 3.24 -15.42 -13.09
C GLN A 169 4.11 -15.38 -11.81
N ILE A 170 4.68 -14.22 -11.48
CA ILE A 170 5.38 -14.04 -10.21
C ILE A 170 4.34 -13.79 -9.13
N ALA A 171 4.28 -14.70 -8.16
CA ALA A 171 3.31 -14.64 -7.09
C ALA A 171 3.79 -13.76 -5.94
N GLY A 172 2.86 -13.04 -5.31
CA GLY A 172 3.01 -12.57 -3.94
C GLY A 172 2.46 -13.62 -2.97
N PHE A 173 2.50 -13.30 -1.69
CA PHE A 173 1.94 -14.17 -0.66
C PHE A 173 1.45 -13.36 0.54
N SER A 174 0.62 -14.00 1.37
CA SER A 174 0.10 -13.40 2.61
C SER A 174 0.45 -14.28 3.81
N VAL A 175 0.71 -13.64 4.94
CA VAL A 175 0.85 -14.25 6.26
C VAL A 175 -0.01 -13.41 7.22
N GLY A 176 -1.15 -13.93 7.66
CA GLY A 176 -2.15 -13.14 8.36
C GLY A 176 -2.58 -11.92 7.53
N HIS A 177 -2.54 -10.73 8.12
CA HIS A 177 -2.88 -9.47 7.47
C HIS A 177 -1.68 -8.75 6.81
N ALA A 178 -0.51 -9.37 6.80
CA ALA A 178 0.65 -8.89 6.06
C ALA A 178 0.70 -9.55 4.67
N HIS A 179 0.73 -8.73 3.63
CA HIS A 179 0.70 -9.14 2.23
C HIS A 179 2.00 -8.70 1.54
N PHE A 180 2.65 -9.62 0.87
CA PHE A 180 4.01 -9.45 0.33
C PHE A 180 3.99 -9.50 -1.19
N PHE A 181 4.59 -8.49 -1.82
CA PHE A 181 4.56 -8.28 -3.27
C PHE A 181 5.95 -8.07 -3.85
N PRO A 182 6.13 -8.34 -5.16
CA PRO A 182 7.35 -7.94 -5.86
C PRO A 182 7.62 -6.43 -5.72
N GLY A 183 8.90 -6.03 -5.75
CA GLY A 183 9.29 -4.62 -5.71
C GLY A 183 9.04 -3.84 -7.02
N PHE A 184 8.48 -4.48 -8.05
CA PHE A 184 8.17 -3.80 -9.32
C PHE A 184 6.73 -3.29 -9.31
N PRO A 185 6.49 -1.95 -9.44
CA PRO A 185 5.16 -1.34 -9.43
C PRO A 185 4.16 -1.99 -10.39
N VAL A 186 4.58 -2.30 -11.63
CA VAL A 186 3.72 -2.93 -12.64
C VAL A 186 3.20 -4.32 -12.21
N MET A 187 3.88 -5.01 -11.30
CA MET A 187 3.44 -6.29 -10.75
C MET A 187 2.68 -6.11 -9.44
N ALA A 188 3.23 -5.31 -8.52
CA ALA A 188 2.70 -5.14 -7.18
C ALA A 188 1.34 -4.43 -7.15
N HIS A 189 1.18 -3.33 -7.90
CA HIS A 189 -0.01 -2.50 -7.81
C HIS A 189 -1.32 -3.22 -8.15
N PRO A 190 -1.43 -4.00 -9.25
CA PRO A 190 -2.63 -4.79 -9.51
C PRO A 190 -2.91 -5.85 -8.44
N MET A 191 -1.86 -6.43 -7.85
CA MET A 191 -2.01 -7.41 -6.78
C MET A 191 -2.50 -6.77 -5.48
N ILE A 192 -2.01 -5.57 -5.15
CA ILE A 192 -2.48 -4.78 -4.00
C ILE A 192 -3.96 -4.45 -4.18
N ALA A 193 -4.35 -3.92 -5.35
CA ALA A 193 -5.74 -3.63 -5.66
C ALA A 193 -6.63 -4.87 -5.47
N TRP A 194 -6.19 -6.02 -6.01
CA TRP A 194 -6.91 -7.28 -5.85
C TRP A 194 -7.07 -7.70 -4.37
N VAL A 195 -6.00 -7.59 -3.56
CA VAL A 195 -6.06 -7.89 -2.12
C VAL A 195 -7.06 -6.97 -1.40
N LEU A 196 -7.03 -5.67 -1.69
CA LEU A 196 -7.96 -4.71 -1.11
C LEU A 196 -9.41 -5.04 -1.47
N ASP A 197 -9.69 -5.42 -2.72
CA ASP A 197 -11.04 -5.69 -3.20
C ASP A 197 -11.59 -7.05 -2.73
N HIS A 198 -10.73 -8.05 -2.49
CA HIS A 198 -11.18 -9.39 -2.12
C HIS A 198 -11.13 -9.66 -0.62
N PHE A 199 -10.14 -9.11 0.10
CA PHE A 199 -10.00 -9.38 1.54
C PHE A 199 -10.55 -8.26 2.42
N TYR A 200 -10.65 -7.04 1.89
CA TYR A 200 -11.01 -5.85 2.68
C TYR A 200 -12.20 -5.07 2.11
N ALA A 201 -12.98 -5.68 1.20
CA ALA A 201 -14.14 -5.06 0.58
C ALA A 201 -15.16 -4.53 1.61
N GLN A 202 -15.32 -5.24 2.73
CA GLN A 202 -16.25 -4.85 3.81
C GLN A 202 -15.87 -3.53 4.51
N TRP A 203 -14.64 -3.08 4.35
CA TRP A 203 -14.14 -1.83 4.91
C TRP A 203 -14.16 -0.67 3.92
N GLN A 204 -14.42 -0.96 2.65
CA GLN A 204 -14.54 0.08 1.64
C GLN A 204 -15.79 0.91 1.93
N ARG A 205 -15.60 2.23 1.93
CA ARG A 205 -16.69 3.17 2.13
C ARG A 205 -16.99 3.83 0.78
N THR A 206 -18.28 4.02 0.49
CA THR A 206 -18.67 4.99 -0.52
C THR A 206 -18.08 6.34 -0.11
N ARG A 207 -17.53 7.07 -1.08
CA ARG A 207 -16.85 8.36 -0.87
C ARG A 207 -17.80 9.40 -0.29
N ASP A 208 -18.14 9.29 1.00
CA ASP A 208 -18.78 10.38 1.75
C ASP A 208 -17.76 11.37 2.33
N TRP A 209 -16.47 11.07 2.18
CA TRP A 209 -15.40 11.97 2.61
C TRP A 209 -15.07 12.97 1.52
N VAL A 210 -15.29 14.24 1.83
CA VAL A 210 -14.94 15.37 0.98
C VAL A 210 -13.92 16.25 1.68
N GLU A 211 -13.18 16.97 0.87
CA GLU A 211 -12.21 17.95 1.30
C GLU A 211 -12.59 19.29 0.71
N HIS A 212 -12.63 20.32 1.55
CA HIS A 212 -12.82 21.70 1.16
C HIS A 212 -11.64 22.52 1.65
N ALA A 213 -11.04 23.31 0.78
CA ALA A 213 -9.90 24.15 1.13
C ALA A 213 -10.01 25.52 0.45
N LEU A 214 -9.27 26.48 1.01
CA LEU A 214 -9.10 27.81 0.43
C LEU A 214 -7.63 28.25 0.60
N ILE A 215 -7.21 29.19 -0.24
CA ILE A 215 -5.84 29.72 -0.24
C ILE A 215 -5.83 31.05 0.51
N LEU A 216 -4.99 31.13 1.53
CA LEU A 216 -4.77 32.34 2.33
C LEU A 216 -3.40 32.95 1.97
N PRO A 217 -3.35 33.96 1.10
CA PRO A 217 -2.09 34.59 0.73
C PRO A 217 -1.41 35.27 1.94
N ASN A 218 -0.10 35.03 2.10
CA ASN A 218 0.73 35.62 3.16
C ASN A 218 0.21 35.41 4.59
N ALA A 219 -0.64 34.41 4.82
CA ALA A 219 -1.15 34.10 6.15
C ALA A 219 -0.05 33.45 7.02
N SER A 220 -0.23 33.57 8.34
CA SER A 220 0.64 32.94 9.34
C SER A 220 -0.11 31.85 10.08
N GLU A 221 0.48 30.66 10.19
CA GLU A 221 -0.10 29.55 10.94
C GLU A 221 -0.39 29.92 12.41
N ALA A 222 0.51 30.69 13.04
CA ALA A 222 0.32 31.12 14.42
C ALA A 222 -0.96 31.95 14.63
N VAL A 223 -1.41 32.68 13.61
CA VAL A 223 -2.66 33.44 13.64
C VAL A 223 -3.87 32.52 13.45
N LEU A 224 -3.71 31.44 12.67
CA LEU A 224 -4.79 30.49 12.34
C LEU A 224 -4.96 29.41 13.40
N THR A 225 -3.92 29.10 14.18
CA THR A 225 -3.94 28.00 15.15
C THR A 225 -5.12 28.06 16.13
N PRO A 226 -5.46 29.20 16.78
CA PRO A 226 -6.60 29.25 17.68
C PRO A 226 -7.95 28.98 16.99
N LEU A 227 -8.10 29.37 15.72
CA LEU A 227 -9.28 29.06 14.92
C LEU A 227 -9.34 27.57 14.62
N MET A 228 -8.23 26.95 14.24
CA MET A 228 -8.15 25.52 13.95
C MET A 228 -8.50 24.69 15.19
N GLU A 229 -7.93 25.02 16.35
CA GLU A 229 -8.22 24.36 17.64
C GLU A 229 -9.68 24.45 18.01
N ASN A 230 -10.31 25.61 17.83
CA ASN A 230 -11.72 25.82 18.11
C ASN A 230 -12.63 24.96 17.20
N LEU A 231 -12.32 24.92 15.91
CA LEU A 231 -13.06 24.10 14.94
C LEU A 231 -12.90 22.59 15.21
N GLU A 232 -11.70 22.10 15.57
CA GLU A 232 -11.49 20.70 15.96
C GLU A 232 -12.29 20.30 17.19
N GLN A 233 -12.40 21.17 18.17
CA GLN A 233 -13.24 20.92 19.36
C GLN A 233 -14.74 20.86 19.02
N ARG A 234 -15.20 21.68 18.09
CA ARG A 234 -16.62 21.74 17.69
C ARG A 234 -17.00 20.64 16.71
N TRP A 235 -16.05 20.17 15.91
CA TRP A 235 -16.23 19.16 14.87
C TRP A 235 -15.26 17.99 15.07
N PRO A 236 -15.44 17.13 16.09
CA PRO A 236 -14.47 16.09 16.44
C PRO A 236 -14.31 14.99 15.39
N ASP A 237 -15.22 14.89 14.44
CA ASP A 237 -15.19 13.96 13.30
C ASP A 237 -14.65 14.60 12.00
N ILE A 238 -14.27 15.88 12.07
CA ILE A 238 -13.64 16.61 10.96
C ILE A 238 -12.16 16.79 11.24
N LYS A 239 -11.35 16.52 10.23
CA LYS A 239 -9.92 16.83 10.26
C LYS A 239 -9.68 18.19 9.62
N ILE A 240 -9.05 19.09 10.36
CA ILE A 240 -8.60 20.39 9.86
C ILE A 240 -7.14 20.25 9.43
N PHE A 241 -6.76 20.90 8.36
CA PHE A 241 -5.39 20.89 7.86
C PHE A 241 -4.95 22.28 7.42
N SER A 242 -3.66 22.53 7.58
CA SER A 242 -2.95 23.72 7.14
C SER A 242 -1.71 23.28 6.38
N LEU A 243 -1.55 23.71 5.15
CA LEU A 243 -0.44 23.36 4.27
C LEU A 243 0.26 24.65 3.81
N PRO A 244 1.31 25.09 4.50
CA PRO A 244 2.07 26.27 4.10
C PRO A 244 2.90 26.00 2.84
N SER A 245 2.89 26.97 1.92
CA SER A 245 3.71 26.98 0.73
C SER A 245 4.50 28.27 0.64
N VAL A 246 5.81 28.18 0.43
CA VAL A 246 6.71 29.34 0.37
C VAL A 246 6.97 29.79 -1.07
N HIS A 247 6.96 28.84 -2.01
CA HIS A 247 7.32 29.05 -3.41
C HIS A 247 6.30 28.43 -4.37
N HIS A 248 5.09 28.95 -4.38
CA HIS A 248 4.10 28.49 -5.37
C HIS A 248 4.10 29.44 -6.59
N PRO A 249 4.18 28.90 -7.83
CA PRO A 249 4.38 29.73 -9.03
C PRO A 249 3.21 30.67 -9.34
N VAL A 250 2.00 30.36 -8.85
CA VAL A 250 0.78 31.14 -9.10
C VAL A 250 0.38 31.95 -7.87
N HIS A 251 0.43 31.37 -6.66
CA HIS A 251 -0.13 31.98 -5.45
C HIS A 251 0.94 32.64 -4.55
N GLY A 252 2.24 32.48 -4.87
CA GLY A 252 3.30 32.97 -4.00
C GLY A 252 3.28 32.29 -2.62
N PRO A 253 3.77 32.96 -1.56
CA PRO A 253 3.66 32.47 -0.20
C PRO A 253 2.20 32.44 0.25
N HIS A 254 1.71 31.29 0.70
CA HIS A 254 0.32 31.12 1.14
C HIS A 254 0.18 29.94 2.09
N ILE A 255 -0.96 29.84 2.71
CA ILE A 255 -1.43 28.66 3.43
C ILE A 255 -2.67 28.15 2.73
N GLU A 256 -2.67 26.87 2.34
CA GLU A 256 -3.89 26.16 2.01
C GLU A 256 -4.51 25.64 3.32
N LEU A 257 -5.65 26.22 3.71
CA LEU A 257 -6.38 25.87 4.91
C LEU A 257 -7.68 25.17 4.55
N GLY A 258 -7.91 24.02 5.15
CA GLY A 258 -9.07 23.23 4.78
C GLY A 258 -9.59 22.30 5.86
N VAL A 259 -10.70 21.66 5.53
CA VAL A 259 -11.40 20.68 6.35
C VAL A 259 -11.67 19.42 5.53
N LYS A 260 -11.60 18.27 6.19
CA LYS A 260 -11.81 16.96 5.58
C LYS A 260 -12.70 16.10 6.49
N GLY A 261 -13.75 15.50 5.92
CA GLY A 261 -14.66 14.65 6.68
C GLY A 261 -15.86 14.19 5.86
N SER A 262 -16.92 13.72 6.53
CA SER A 262 -18.18 13.39 5.86
C SER A 262 -18.71 14.59 5.08
N ALA A 263 -19.37 14.37 3.95
CA ALA A 263 -19.81 15.45 3.06
C ALA A 263 -20.69 16.49 3.80
N GLN A 264 -21.56 16.04 4.69
CA GLN A 264 -22.45 16.92 5.46
C GLN A 264 -21.65 17.77 6.47
N HIS A 265 -20.80 17.14 7.27
CA HIS A 265 -20.07 17.85 8.34
C HIS A 265 -18.92 18.69 7.76
N ALA A 266 -18.25 18.22 6.72
CA ALA A 266 -17.19 19.00 6.07
C ALA A 266 -17.73 20.30 5.44
N ALA A 267 -18.91 20.26 4.80
CA ALA A 267 -19.52 21.46 4.24
C ALA A 267 -19.90 22.46 5.33
N ALA A 268 -20.47 22.00 6.47
CA ALA A 268 -20.85 22.85 7.58
C ALA A 268 -19.62 23.44 8.30
N ALA A 269 -18.60 22.62 8.58
CA ALA A 269 -17.35 23.07 9.18
C ALA A 269 -16.60 24.06 8.28
N PHE A 270 -16.64 23.83 6.96
CA PHE A 270 -16.01 24.75 6.00
C PHE A 270 -16.72 26.11 5.93
N ALA A 271 -18.05 26.12 5.96
CA ALA A 271 -18.82 27.37 6.03
C ALA A 271 -18.49 28.17 7.32
N GLU A 272 -18.33 27.47 8.45
CA GLU A 272 -17.92 28.08 9.71
C GLU A 272 -16.48 28.61 9.64
N LEU A 273 -15.55 27.87 9.04
CA LEU A 273 -14.19 28.32 8.77
C LEU A 273 -14.19 29.61 7.95
N GLN A 274 -14.95 29.66 6.87
CA GLN A 274 -15.04 30.84 6.01
C GLN A 274 -15.60 32.05 6.78
N GLN A 275 -16.64 31.87 7.59
CA GLN A 275 -17.20 32.96 8.40
C GLN A 275 -16.16 33.49 9.42
N ALA A 276 -15.45 32.60 10.10
CA ALA A 276 -14.41 33.01 11.04
C ALA A 276 -13.27 33.81 10.38
N LEU A 277 -12.85 33.37 9.17
CA LEU A 277 -11.84 34.10 8.41
C LEU A 277 -12.33 35.49 7.96
N GLN A 278 -13.62 35.63 7.60
CA GLN A 278 -14.23 36.93 7.31
C GLN A 278 -14.22 37.85 8.54
N ASP A 279 -14.58 37.31 9.71
CA ASP A 279 -14.56 38.05 10.98
C ASP A 279 -13.14 38.51 11.34
N MET A 280 -12.12 37.72 11.01
CA MET A 280 -10.70 38.06 11.11
C MET A 280 -10.22 39.01 10.00
N LYS A 281 -11.08 39.41 9.04
CA LYS A 281 -10.79 40.23 7.87
C LYS A 281 -9.66 39.67 6.99
N MET A 282 -9.55 38.38 6.91
CA MET A 282 -8.61 37.69 6.02
C MET A 282 -9.23 37.53 4.64
N ALA A 283 -8.41 37.75 3.59
CA ALA A 283 -8.82 37.51 2.21
C ALA A 283 -8.28 36.15 1.73
N TRP A 284 -9.07 35.48 0.89
CA TRP A 284 -8.70 34.22 0.23
C TRP A 284 -9.15 34.17 -1.20
#